data_869a1a510bdfd1e943588a652ef79b7a
#
_entry.id   869a1a510bdfd1e943588a652ef79b7a
#
_cell.length_a   1.000
_cell.length_b   1.000
_cell.length_c   1.000
_cell.angle_alpha   90.00
_cell.angle_beta   90.00
_cell.angle_gamma   90.00
#
_symmetry.space_group_name_H-M   'P 1'
#
loop_
_entity.id
_entity.type
_entity.pdbx_description
1 polymer ?
#
loop_
_entity_poly.entity_id
_entity_poly.type
_entity_poly.pdbx_seq_one_letter_code
_entity_poly.pdbx_strand_id
1 'polypeptide(L)'
;MNDSLKAQCIAEFLGTGLFLFFGIGCLSALKVAGASLGLWEICIIWGLGISLAVYLTAGISGAHLNPAITIALWLFACFPGRKVLPYSIAQVAGAFGGALLAYLLYGSLFTEFEAANHMVRGSVESLHLASIFSTYPAAALSVWQAALVEVVITSILMGMIMALTDDGNGVPKGPLAPLLIGILVAVIGASTGPLTGFAMNPARDFGPKLFAWFAGWGDIAMTGGRDIPYFIVPIIAPIVGACAGAAVYRYLIGKNLPCNTCKLEENGR
;
A
#
# COMPACT_ATOMS: atom_id res chain seq x y z
N MET A 1 18.22 -1.27 13.94
CA MET A 1 17.91 -2.07 12.72
C MET A 1 19.07 -2.98 12.39
N ASN A 2 18.80 -4.15 11.82
CA ASN A 2 19.84 -5.07 11.39
C ASN A 2 20.62 -4.44 10.22
N ASP A 3 21.98 -4.50 10.22
CA ASP A 3 22.80 -3.91 9.15
C ASP A 3 22.77 -4.73 7.84
N SER A 4 22.29 -5.97 7.88
CA SER A 4 22.17 -6.83 6.72
C SER A 4 21.05 -6.38 5.79
N LEU A 5 21.40 -5.85 4.62
CA LEU A 5 20.42 -5.50 3.57
C LEU A 5 19.54 -6.69 3.19
N LYS A 6 20.10 -7.90 3.14
CA LYS A 6 19.34 -9.13 2.87
C LYS A 6 18.24 -9.36 3.90
N ALA A 7 18.57 -9.24 5.20
CA ALA A 7 17.58 -9.41 6.27
C ALA A 7 16.47 -8.34 6.19
N GLN A 8 16.84 -7.10 5.86
CA GLN A 8 15.89 -6.01 5.68
C GLN A 8 14.97 -6.26 4.47
N CYS A 9 15.49 -6.70 3.34
CA CYS A 9 14.67 -7.06 2.17
C CYS A 9 13.74 -8.24 2.46
N ILE A 10 14.18 -9.25 3.22
CA ILE A 10 13.31 -10.35 3.66
C ILE A 10 12.17 -9.82 4.54
N ALA A 11 12.45 -8.90 5.47
CA ALA A 11 11.45 -8.28 6.31
C ALA A 11 10.42 -7.47 5.48
N GLU A 12 10.89 -6.66 4.52
CA GLU A 12 10.01 -5.91 3.61
C GLU A 12 9.13 -6.85 2.75
N PHE A 13 9.71 -7.94 2.23
CA PHE A 13 8.98 -8.96 1.49
C PHE A 13 7.88 -9.62 2.35
N LEU A 14 8.25 -10.11 3.54
CA LEU A 14 7.31 -10.80 4.43
C LEU A 14 6.22 -9.87 4.96
N GLY A 15 6.59 -8.65 5.38
CA GLY A 15 5.62 -7.68 5.88
C GLY A 15 4.65 -7.23 4.81
N THR A 16 5.15 -6.95 3.59
CA THR A 16 4.27 -6.58 2.47
C THR A 16 3.37 -7.75 2.08
N GLY A 17 3.91 -8.97 2.00
CA GLY A 17 3.12 -10.17 1.71
C GLY A 17 2.03 -10.43 2.75
N LEU A 18 2.33 -10.22 4.03
CA LEU A 18 1.40 -10.47 5.13
C LEU A 18 0.15 -9.57 5.06
N PHE A 19 0.32 -8.26 4.94
CA PHE A 19 -0.86 -7.38 4.91
C PHE A 19 -1.65 -7.53 3.61
N LEU A 20 -0.99 -7.83 2.49
CA LEU A 20 -1.67 -8.16 1.24
C LEU A 20 -2.48 -9.44 1.35
N PHE A 21 -1.93 -10.47 2.00
CA PHE A 21 -2.66 -11.71 2.26
C PHE A 21 -3.97 -11.45 3.02
N PHE A 22 -3.94 -10.66 4.09
CA PHE A 22 -5.14 -10.33 4.84
C PHE A 22 -6.13 -9.48 4.05
N GLY A 23 -5.67 -8.45 3.36
CA GLY A 23 -6.53 -7.57 2.59
C GLY A 23 -7.19 -8.27 1.40
N ILE A 24 -6.43 -9.04 0.64
CA ILE A 24 -6.94 -9.83 -0.50
C ILE A 24 -7.83 -10.97 -0.01
N GLY A 25 -7.45 -11.65 1.08
CA GLY A 25 -8.27 -12.68 1.71
C GLY A 25 -9.63 -12.14 2.16
N CYS A 26 -9.65 -10.96 2.79
CA CYS A 26 -10.89 -10.27 3.18
C CYS A 26 -11.81 -10.00 1.98
N LEU A 27 -11.25 -9.46 0.89
CA LEU A 27 -12.03 -9.18 -0.33
C LEU A 27 -12.44 -10.47 -1.06
N SER A 28 -11.64 -11.53 -1.00
CA SER A 28 -12.03 -12.85 -1.50
C SER A 28 -13.19 -13.42 -0.69
N ALA A 29 -13.12 -13.36 0.64
CA ALA A 29 -14.21 -13.79 1.51
C ALA A 29 -15.52 -13.07 1.19
N LEU A 30 -15.45 -11.74 0.98
CA LEU A 30 -16.61 -10.93 0.62
C LEU A 30 -17.19 -11.28 -0.75
N LYS A 31 -16.32 -11.34 -1.80
CA LYS A 31 -16.80 -11.38 -3.18
C LYS A 31 -17.07 -12.78 -3.72
N VAL A 32 -16.34 -13.79 -3.24
CA VAL A 32 -16.48 -15.17 -3.78
C VAL A 32 -16.86 -16.21 -2.74
N ALA A 33 -16.80 -15.92 -1.43
CA ALA A 33 -17.14 -16.85 -0.37
C ALA A 33 -18.39 -16.47 0.42
N GLY A 34 -19.12 -15.44 0.02
CA GLY A 34 -20.42 -15.06 0.61
C GLY A 34 -20.34 -14.38 1.98
N ALA A 35 -19.16 -13.94 2.43
CA ALA A 35 -19.07 -13.15 3.66
C ALA A 35 -19.76 -11.80 3.49
N SER A 36 -20.39 -11.29 4.56
CA SER A 36 -21.05 -9.99 4.58
C SER A 36 -20.19 -8.99 5.34
N LEU A 37 -19.49 -8.11 4.59
CA LEU A 37 -18.62 -7.09 5.15
C LEU A 37 -18.94 -5.73 4.51
N GLY A 38 -19.13 -4.71 5.35
CA GLY A 38 -19.25 -3.34 4.90
C GLY A 38 -17.88 -2.67 4.67
N LEU A 39 -17.91 -1.44 4.18
CA LEU A 39 -16.69 -0.67 3.89
C LEU A 39 -15.82 -0.50 5.15
N TRP A 40 -16.43 -0.28 6.31
CA TRP A 40 -15.70 -0.06 7.56
C TRP A 40 -14.92 -1.31 7.98
N GLU A 41 -15.57 -2.48 7.97
CA GLU A 41 -14.93 -3.75 8.32
C GLU A 41 -13.76 -4.08 7.38
N ILE A 42 -13.94 -3.85 6.07
CA ILE A 42 -12.88 -4.03 5.08
C ILE A 42 -11.69 -3.12 5.42
N CYS A 43 -11.95 -1.84 5.69
CA CYS A 43 -10.90 -0.88 6.00
C CYS A 43 -10.17 -1.20 7.32
N ILE A 44 -10.87 -1.67 8.33
CA ILE A 44 -10.28 -2.15 9.59
C ILE A 44 -9.36 -3.35 9.36
N ILE A 45 -9.77 -4.32 8.54
CA ILE A 45 -8.95 -5.50 8.24
C ILE A 45 -7.67 -5.08 7.52
N TRP A 46 -7.75 -4.20 6.53
CA TRP A 46 -6.57 -3.65 5.85
C TRP A 46 -5.65 -2.90 6.83
N GLY A 47 -6.22 -2.04 7.67
CA GLY A 47 -5.45 -1.27 8.65
C GLY A 47 -4.77 -2.15 9.68
N LEU A 48 -5.49 -3.11 10.28
CA LEU A 48 -4.91 -4.04 11.24
C LEU A 48 -3.88 -4.97 10.60
N GLY A 49 -4.10 -5.41 9.35
CA GLY A 49 -3.11 -6.16 8.58
C GLY A 49 -1.79 -5.42 8.43
N ILE A 50 -1.85 -4.12 8.13
CA ILE A 50 -0.67 -3.23 8.09
C ILE A 50 -0.05 -3.10 9.48
N SER A 51 -0.82 -2.87 10.55
CA SER A 51 -0.29 -2.81 11.91
C SER A 51 0.51 -4.06 12.27
N LEU A 52 -0.05 -5.23 12.01
CA LEU A 52 0.60 -6.52 12.29
C LEU A 52 1.89 -6.69 11.47
N ALA A 53 1.87 -6.29 10.20
CA ALA A 53 3.06 -6.32 9.35
C ALA A 53 4.17 -5.39 9.86
N VAL A 54 3.81 -4.18 10.33
CA VAL A 54 4.77 -3.24 10.93
C VAL A 54 5.32 -3.81 12.24
N TYR A 55 4.49 -4.36 13.13
CA TYR A 55 4.97 -5.02 14.35
C TYR A 55 5.93 -6.17 14.06
N LEU A 56 5.68 -6.94 13.00
CA LEU A 56 6.53 -8.06 12.61
C LEU A 56 7.91 -7.60 12.13
N THR A 57 8.02 -6.47 11.43
CA THR A 57 9.19 -6.16 10.60
C THR A 57 9.94 -4.89 10.97
N ALA A 58 9.33 -4.00 11.77
CA ALA A 58 9.92 -2.69 12.08
C ALA A 58 11.31 -2.75 12.72
N GLY A 59 11.54 -3.71 13.63
CA GLY A 59 12.83 -3.89 14.28
C GLY A 59 13.98 -4.33 13.34
N ILE A 60 13.64 -4.81 12.13
CA ILE A 60 14.61 -5.30 11.14
C ILE A 60 14.83 -4.28 10.03
N SER A 61 13.75 -3.86 9.35
CA SER A 61 13.82 -3.02 8.15
C SER A 61 13.36 -1.58 8.37
N GLY A 62 12.65 -1.31 9.46
CA GLY A 62 11.89 -0.09 9.65
C GLY A 62 10.47 -0.19 9.11
N ALA A 63 10.09 -1.33 8.51
CA ALA A 63 8.76 -1.63 8.00
C ALA A 63 8.21 -0.54 7.07
N HIS A 64 8.92 -0.24 6.01
CA HIS A 64 8.43 0.71 5.00
C HIS A 64 7.23 0.15 4.24
N LEU A 65 7.30 -1.12 3.80
CA LEU A 65 6.24 -1.91 3.15
C LEU A 65 5.60 -1.20 1.94
N ASN A 66 6.24 -0.15 1.44
CA ASN A 66 5.69 0.77 0.45
C ASN A 66 6.81 1.53 -0.26
N PRO A 67 6.96 1.40 -1.59
CA PRO A 67 7.98 2.14 -2.34
C PRO A 67 7.84 3.66 -2.24
N ALA A 68 6.61 4.20 -2.17
CA ALA A 68 6.39 5.64 -2.04
C ALA A 68 6.89 6.17 -0.68
N ILE A 69 6.63 5.44 0.40
CA ILE A 69 7.16 5.74 1.73
C ILE A 69 8.69 5.63 1.73
N THR A 70 9.25 4.58 1.12
CA THR A 70 10.70 4.37 1.02
C THR A 70 11.41 5.52 0.33
N ILE A 71 10.85 6.00 -0.80
CA ILE A 71 11.38 7.14 -1.54
C ILE A 71 11.27 8.43 -0.72
N ALA A 72 10.12 8.68 -0.09
CA ALA A 72 9.93 9.87 0.73
C ALA A 72 10.89 9.89 1.94
N LEU A 73 11.11 8.76 2.60
CA LEU A 73 12.08 8.65 3.70
C LEU A 73 13.53 8.85 3.21
N TRP A 74 13.85 8.41 2.01
CA TRP A 74 15.15 8.72 1.41
C TRP A 74 15.34 10.22 1.22
N LEU A 75 14.36 10.92 0.65
CA LEU A 75 14.47 12.34 0.31
C LEU A 75 14.35 13.26 1.55
N PHE A 76 13.58 12.86 2.57
CA PHE A 76 13.20 13.75 3.66
C PHE A 76 13.59 13.27 5.07
N ALA A 77 14.07 12.03 5.23
CA ALA A 77 14.35 11.43 6.55
C ALA A 77 15.65 10.61 6.59
N CYS A 78 16.64 10.96 5.73
CA CYS A 78 17.99 10.39 5.72
C CYS A 78 18.05 8.87 5.52
N PHE A 79 17.05 8.23 4.93
CA PHE A 79 17.15 6.81 4.56
C PHE A 79 18.16 6.63 3.41
N PRO A 80 19.05 5.61 3.46
CA PRO A 80 20.09 5.45 2.45
C PRO A 80 19.53 5.13 1.06
N GLY A 81 19.81 6.00 0.06
CA GLY A 81 19.28 5.86 -1.32
C GLY A 81 19.62 4.53 -1.98
N ARG A 82 20.80 3.92 -1.66
CA ARG A 82 21.19 2.59 -2.15
C ARG A 82 20.23 1.45 -1.75
N LYS A 83 19.40 1.66 -0.72
CA LYS A 83 18.42 0.67 -0.26
C LYS A 83 17.04 0.83 -0.90
N VAL A 84 16.76 1.94 -1.58
CA VAL A 84 15.44 2.24 -2.15
C VAL A 84 15.02 1.17 -3.15
N LEU A 85 15.84 0.89 -4.14
CA LEU A 85 15.51 -0.11 -5.17
C LEU A 85 15.39 -1.53 -4.60
N PRO A 86 16.34 -2.04 -3.78
CA PRO A 86 16.19 -3.35 -3.15
C PRO A 86 14.91 -3.49 -2.30
N TYR A 87 14.55 -2.47 -1.53
CA TYR A 87 13.30 -2.45 -0.76
C TYR A 87 12.08 -2.51 -1.68
N SER A 88 12.04 -1.67 -2.71
CA SER A 88 10.91 -1.62 -3.65
C SER A 88 10.70 -2.96 -4.37
N ILE A 89 11.77 -3.63 -4.78
CA ILE A 89 11.68 -4.96 -5.40
C ILE A 89 11.16 -5.98 -4.39
N ALA A 90 11.68 -5.99 -3.16
CA ALA A 90 11.23 -6.90 -2.10
C ALA A 90 9.75 -6.70 -1.75
N GLN A 91 9.30 -5.44 -1.67
CA GLN A 91 7.91 -5.06 -1.41
C GLN A 91 6.98 -5.54 -2.54
N VAL A 92 7.34 -5.30 -3.81
CA VAL A 92 6.53 -5.76 -4.96
C VAL A 92 6.46 -7.29 -5.01
N ALA A 93 7.59 -7.98 -4.81
CA ALA A 93 7.63 -9.44 -4.76
C ALA A 93 6.81 -10.00 -3.59
N GLY A 94 6.87 -9.36 -2.42
CA GLY A 94 6.05 -9.72 -1.25
C GLY A 94 4.55 -9.54 -1.53
N ALA A 95 4.18 -8.42 -2.15
CA ALA A 95 2.80 -8.15 -2.54
C ALA A 95 2.26 -9.19 -3.54
N PHE A 96 3.07 -9.56 -4.54
CA PHE A 96 2.75 -10.66 -5.46
C PHE A 96 2.56 -11.99 -4.69
N GLY A 97 3.49 -12.31 -3.78
CA GLY A 97 3.42 -13.52 -2.95
C GLY A 97 2.18 -13.57 -2.06
N GLY A 98 1.78 -12.46 -1.45
CA GLY A 98 0.56 -12.34 -0.66
C GLY A 98 -0.70 -12.58 -1.50
N ALA A 99 -0.74 -12.03 -2.72
CA ALA A 99 -1.83 -12.26 -3.67
C ALA A 99 -1.92 -13.72 -4.11
N LEU A 100 -0.77 -14.33 -4.44
CA LEU A 100 -0.68 -15.74 -4.79
C LEU A 100 -1.19 -16.65 -3.66
N LEU A 101 -0.75 -16.41 -2.41
CA LEU A 101 -1.17 -17.21 -1.26
C LEU A 101 -2.68 -17.09 -1.03
N ALA A 102 -3.24 -15.90 -1.06
CA ALA A 102 -4.69 -15.71 -0.94
C ALA A 102 -5.45 -16.44 -2.05
N TYR A 103 -4.99 -16.31 -3.30
CA TYR A 103 -5.62 -17.00 -4.43
C TYR A 103 -5.54 -18.52 -4.33
N LEU A 104 -4.43 -19.07 -3.84
CA LEU A 104 -4.30 -20.52 -3.64
C LEU A 104 -5.34 -21.07 -2.66
N LEU A 105 -5.73 -20.28 -1.64
CA LEU A 105 -6.75 -20.68 -0.68
C LEU A 105 -8.18 -20.55 -1.23
N TYR A 106 -8.43 -19.55 -2.06
CA TYR A 106 -9.78 -19.22 -2.56
C TYR A 106 -10.02 -19.67 -4.02
N GLY A 107 -9.04 -20.26 -4.70
CA GLY A 107 -9.05 -20.47 -6.15
C GLY A 107 -10.27 -21.23 -6.68
N SER A 108 -10.74 -22.27 -5.98
CA SER A 108 -11.95 -23.02 -6.34
C SER A 108 -13.21 -22.14 -6.30
N LEU A 109 -13.31 -21.21 -5.32
CA LEU A 109 -14.43 -20.29 -5.20
C LEU A 109 -14.43 -19.23 -6.29
N PHE A 110 -13.25 -18.78 -6.75
CA PHE A 110 -13.16 -17.95 -7.94
C PHE A 110 -13.73 -18.65 -9.18
N THR A 111 -13.33 -19.90 -9.41
CA THR A 111 -13.81 -20.68 -10.54
C THR A 111 -15.33 -20.93 -10.48
N GLU A 112 -15.84 -21.24 -9.30
CA GLU A 112 -17.28 -21.44 -9.07
C GLU A 112 -18.06 -20.14 -9.33
N PHE A 113 -17.56 -19.01 -8.80
CA PHE A 113 -18.19 -17.71 -9.02
C PHE A 113 -18.21 -17.32 -10.51
N GLU A 114 -17.10 -17.52 -11.23
CA GLU A 114 -17.00 -17.28 -12.68
C GLU A 114 -18.01 -18.12 -13.46
N ALA A 115 -18.10 -19.41 -13.12
CA ALA A 115 -19.05 -20.34 -13.77
C ALA A 115 -20.51 -19.95 -13.49
N ALA A 116 -20.85 -19.65 -12.24
CA ALA A 116 -22.20 -19.27 -11.83
C ALA A 116 -22.68 -17.95 -12.46
N ASN A 117 -21.76 -17.03 -12.75
CA ASN A 117 -22.08 -15.72 -13.33
C ASN A 117 -21.76 -15.63 -14.83
N HIS A 118 -21.42 -16.74 -15.49
CA HIS A 118 -21.00 -16.80 -16.89
C HIS A 118 -19.88 -15.79 -17.22
N MET A 119 -18.99 -15.55 -16.27
CA MET A 119 -17.92 -14.54 -16.36
C MET A 119 -16.70 -15.13 -17.05
N VAL A 120 -16.21 -14.47 -18.08
CA VAL A 120 -14.98 -14.85 -18.78
C VAL A 120 -13.82 -14.05 -18.19
N ARG A 121 -12.84 -14.75 -17.62
CA ARG A 121 -11.64 -14.11 -17.06
C ARG A 121 -10.89 -13.37 -18.18
N GLY A 122 -10.46 -12.15 -17.92
CA GLY A 122 -9.85 -11.27 -18.92
C GLY A 122 -10.84 -10.32 -19.63
N SER A 123 -12.15 -10.53 -19.47
CA SER A 123 -13.17 -9.59 -19.94
C SER A 123 -13.30 -8.37 -19.03
N VAL A 124 -13.98 -7.31 -19.50
CA VAL A 124 -14.23 -6.10 -18.70
C VAL A 124 -15.05 -6.43 -17.44
N GLU A 125 -16.01 -7.33 -17.55
CA GLU A 125 -16.84 -7.77 -16.42
C GLU A 125 -15.99 -8.42 -15.32
N SER A 126 -14.91 -9.12 -15.70
CA SER A 126 -14.00 -9.80 -14.78
C SER A 126 -13.14 -8.83 -13.93
N LEU A 127 -13.15 -7.52 -14.23
CA LEU A 127 -12.59 -6.49 -13.35
C LEU A 127 -13.20 -6.52 -11.95
N HIS A 128 -14.45 -6.99 -11.83
CA HIS A 128 -15.06 -7.21 -10.53
C HIS A 128 -14.22 -8.14 -9.64
N LEU A 129 -13.69 -9.23 -10.21
CA LEU A 129 -12.83 -10.17 -9.50
C LEU A 129 -11.36 -9.68 -9.43
N ALA A 130 -10.84 -9.08 -10.49
CA ALA A 130 -9.50 -8.49 -10.48
C ALA A 130 -9.34 -7.42 -9.39
N SER A 131 -10.43 -6.70 -9.05
CA SER A 131 -10.44 -5.70 -7.98
C SER A 131 -10.37 -6.29 -6.56
N ILE A 132 -10.37 -7.61 -6.40
CA ILE A 132 -9.99 -8.28 -5.16
C ILE A 132 -8.50 -8.10 -4.88
N PHE A 133 -7.68 -8.17 -5.91
CA PHE A 133 -6.23 -8.13 -5.79
C PHE A 133 -5.67 -6.71 -5.73
N SER A 134 -6.20 -5.81 -6.56
CA SER A 134 -5.67 -4.46 -6.75
C SER A 134 -6.76 -3.42 -6.90
N THR A 135 -6.37 -2.17 -7.04
CA THR A 135 -7.32 -1.05 -7.06
C THR A 135 -7.67 -0.59 -8.46
N TYR A 136 -8.91 -0.14 -8.63
CA TYR A 136 -9.40 0.54 -9.83
C TYR A 136 -10.31 1.70 -9.41
N PRO A 137 -10.30 2.82 -10.16
CA PRO A 137 -11.10 3.98 -9.80
C PRO A 137 -12.58 3.75 -10.13
N ALA A 138 -13.45 4.45 -9.40
CA ALA A 138 -14.86 4.52 -9.75
C ALA A 138 -15.01 4.96 -11.23
N ALA A 139 -16.03 4.41 -11.91
CA ALA A 139 -16.24 4.65 -13.35
C ALA A 139 -16.41 6.13 -13.68
N ALA A 140 -17.01 6.92 -12.78
CA ALA A 140 -17.22 8.36 -12.94
C ALA A 140 -15.94 9.20 -12.85
N LEU A 141 -14.83 8.66 -12.33
CA LEU A 141 -13.59 9.42 -12.19
C LEU A 141 -12.75 9.32 -13.45
N SER A 142 -12.26 10.45 -13.93
CA SER A 142 -11.17 10.48 -14.91
C SER A 142 -9.87 9.98 -14.29
N VAL A 143 -8.91 9.58 -15.13
CA VAL A 143 -7.57 9.15 -14.68
C VAL A 143 -6.86 10.25 -13.85
N TRP A 144 -7.04 11.52 -14.24
CA TRP A 144 -6.46 12.67 -13.54
C TRP A 144 -7.11 12.91 -12.17
N GLN A 145 -8.42 12.74 -12.06
CA GLN A 145 -9.11 12.81 -10.77
C GLN A 145 -8.68 11.68 -9.85
N ALA A 146 -8.55 10.46 -10.38
CA ALA A 146 -8.02 9.32 -9.62
C ALA A 146 -6.58 9.56 -9.15
N ALA A 147 -5.73 10.12 -10.02
CA ALA A 147 -4.37 10.50 -9.64
C ALA A 147 -4.35 11.55 -8.51
N LEU A 148 -5.20 12.57 -8.60
CA LEU A 148 -5.32 13.58 -7.54
C LEU A 148 -5.74 12.96 -6.20
N VAL A 149 -6.73 12.04 -6.21
CA VAL A 149 -7.14 11.31 -5.00
C VAL A 149 -5.93 10.59 -4.38
N GLU A 150 -5.21 9.79 -5.17
CA GLU A 150 -4.05 9.04 -4.69
C GLU A 150 -2.91 9.94 -4.19
N VAL A 151 -2.66 11.09 -4.82
CA VAL A 151 -1.70 12.10 -4.33
C VAL A 151 -2.12 12.60 -2.95
N VAL A 152 -3.39 13.01 -2.79
CA VAL A 152 -3.89 13.60 -1.53
C VAL A 152 -3.85 12.59 -0.40
N ILE A 153 -4.41 11.38 -0.61
CA ILE A 153 -4.47 10.37 0.46
C ILE A 153 -3.10 9.85 0.86
N THR A 154 -2.16 9.74 -0.09
CA THR A 154 -0.79 9.32 0.22
C THR A 154 0.00 10.45 0.89
N SER A 155 -0.30 11.71 0.56
CA SER A 155 0.27 12.87 1.27
C SER A 155 -0.14 12.87 2.75
N ILE A 156 -1.41 12.62 3.03
CA ILE A 156 -1.92 12.49 4.41
C ILE A 156 -1.26 11.31 5.11
N LEU A 157 -1.19 10.14 4.45
CA LEU A 157 -0.55 8.95 4.99
C LEU A 157 0.90 9.24 5.42
N MET A 158 1.71 9.78 4.50
CA MET A 158 3.13 10.02 4.78
C MET A 158 3.35 11.10 5.85
N GLY A 159 2.61 12.20 5.78
CA GLY A 159 2.70 13.26 6.78
C GLY A 159 2.38 12.75 8.18
N MET A 160 1.37 11.92 8.31
CA MET A 160 0.99 11.32 9.60
C MET A 160 1.96 10.22 10.06
N ILE A 161 2.52 9.42 9.15
CA ILE A 161 3.59 8.47 9.51
C ILE A 161 4.77 9.23 10.11
N MET A 162 5.22 10.30 9.47
CA MET A 162 6.31 11.13 10.02
C MET A 162 5.94 11.71 11.38
N ALA A 163 4.72 12.21 11.55
CA ALA A 163 4.26 12.75 12.83
C ALA A 163 4.25 11.70 13.95
N LEU A 164 3.79 10.49 13.65
CA LEU A 164 3.68 9.39 14.61
C LEU A 164 5.04 8.76 14.97
N THR A 165 6.06 8.98 14.14
CA THR A 165 7.40 8.42 14.32
C THR A 165 8.46 9.46 14.68
N ASP A 166 8.11 10.75 14.70
CA ASP A 166 9.02 11.83 15.07
C ASP A 166 9.23 11.90 16.58
N ASP A 167 10.48 11.78 16.99
CA ASP A 167 10.88 11.83 18.38
C ASP A 167 10.60 13.18 19.05
N GLY A 168 10.56 14.26 18.30
CA GLY A 168 10.25 15.59 18.79
C GLY A 168 8.78 15.86 19.07
N ASN A 169 7.88 15.04 18.53
CA ASN A 169 6.44 15.35 18.55
C ASN A 169 5.74 15.03 19.89
N GLY A 170 6.42 14.38 20.86
CA GLY A 170 5.87 14.14 22.21
C GLY A 170 4.65 13.19 22.28
N VAL A 171 4.14 12.73 21.17
CA VAL A 171 3.00 11.81 21.05
C VAL A 171 3.42 10.35 21.18
N PRO A 172 2.49 9.43 21.39
CA PRO A 172 2.83 8.04 21.67
C PRO A 172 3.73 7.43 20.60
N LYS A 173 4.96 7.21 20.98
CA LYS A 173 6.01 6.55 20.21
C LYS A 173 6.06 5.07 20.53
N GLY A 174 6.86 4.35 19.78
CA GLY A 174 7.16 2.95 20.08
C GLY A 174 5.95 2.06 19.88
N PRO A 175 5.47 1.34 20.92
CA PRO A 175 4.50 0.26 20.72
C PRO A 175 3.17 0.67 20.08
N LEU A 176 2.74 1.92 20.20
CA LEU A 176 1.46 2.39 19.66
C LEU A 176 1.54 2.90 18.22
N ALA A 177 2.70 3.38 17.76
CA ALA A 177 2.81 3.93 16.41
C ALA A 177 2.34 2.96 15.31
N PRO A 178 2.70 1.67 15.30
CA PRO A 178 2.19 0.74 14.30
C PRO A 178 0.67 0.59 14.30
N LEU A 179 0.05 0.56 15.48
CA LEU A 179 -1.41 0.47 15.61
C LEU A 179 -2.08 1.73 15.05
N LEU A 180 -1.56 2.91 15.40
CA LEU A 180 -2.10 4.19 14.92
C LEU A 180 -1.92 4.36 13.41
N ILE A 181 -0.83 3.86 12.82
CA ILE A 181 -0.65 3.83 11.36
C ILE A 181 -1.72 2.96 10.70
N GLY A 182 -2.03 1.81 11.26
CA GLY A 182 -3.10 0.97 10.73
C GLY A 182 -4.49 1.63 10.86
N ILE A 183 -4.79 2.27 12.00
CA ILE A 183 -6.01 3.05 12.18
C ILE A 183 -6.09 4.19 11.16
N LEU A 184 -4.99 4.89 10.91
CA LEU A 184 -4.91 5.94 9.88
C LEU A 184 -5.29 5.38 8.50
N VAL A 185 -4.73 4.22 8.11
CA VAL A 185 -5.08 3.58 6.84
C VAL A 185 -6.57 3.22 6.79
N ALA A 186 -7.13 2.69 7.88
CA ALA A 186 -8.55 2.37 7.96
C ALA A 186 -9.43 3.63 7.81
N VAL A 187 -9.07 4.74 8.44
CA VAL A 187 -9.78 6.03 8.34
C VAL A 187 -9.70 6.58 6.91
N ILE A 188 -8.52 6.57 6.29
CA ILE A 188 -8.36 7.00 4.88
C ILE A 188 -9.23 6.12 3.97
N GLY A 189 -9.18 4.80 4.15
CA GLY A 189 -9.95 3.84 3.36
C GLY A 189 -11.46 4.03 3.51
N ALA A 190 -11.95 4.20 4.73
CA ALA A 190 -13.38 4.45 4.99
C ALA A 190 -13.87 5.78 4.39
N SER A 191 -12.99 6.79 4.37
CA SER A 191 -13.32 8.12 3.85
C SER A 191 -13.26 8.22 2.32
N THR A 192 -12.35 7.50 1.67
CA THR A 192 -12.02 7.71 0.25
C THR A 192 -12.00 6.41 -0.57
N GLY A 193 -12.17 5.26 0.07
CA GLY A 193 -12.14 3.95 -0.60
C GLY A 193 -13.06 3.84 -1.83
N PRO A 194 -14.30 4.36 -1.80
CA PRO A 194 -15.18 4.32 -2.96
C PRO A 194 -14.66 5.07 -4.19
N LEU A 195 -13.67 5.95 -4.05
CA LEU A 195 -13.12 6.73 -5.16
C LEU A 195 -12.11 5.93 -5.98
N THR A 196 -11.08 5.36 -5.33
CA THR A 196 -9.97 4.70 -6.02
C THR A 196 -9.57 3.35 -5.43
N GLY A 197 -10.18 2.91 -4.33
CA GLY A 197 -9.75 1.74 -3.59
C GLY A 197 -8.53 2.00 -2.69
N PHE A 198 -8.18 3.28 -2.43
CA PHE A 198 -7.07 3.72 -1.56
C PHE A 198 -5.78 2.91 -1.75
N ALA A 199 -5.20 2.99 -2.94
CA ALA A 199 -3.96 2.27 -3.24
C ALA A 199 -2.80 2.71 -2.35
N MET A 200 -2.46 4.01 -2.35
CA MET A 200 -1.45 4.67 -1.53
C MET A 200 -0.05 4.02 -1.56
N ASN A 201 0.15 2.98 -2.34
CA ASN A 201 1.32 2.12 -2.27
C ASN A 201 1.57 1.44 -3.62
N PRO A 202 2.66 1.78 -4.33
CA PRO A 202 2.98 1.15 -5.60
C PRO A 202 3.09 -0.38 -5.53
N ALA A 203 3.68 -0.93 -4.47
CA ALA A 203 3.85 -2.37 -4.33
C ALA A 203 2.50 -3.08 -4.05
N ARG A 204 1.66 -2.48 -3.17
CA ARG A 204 0.33 -2.98 -2.84
C ARG A 204 -0.59 -3.10 -4.05
N ASP A 205 -0.38 -2.27 -5.06
CA ASP A 205 -1.20 -2.29 -6.26
C ASP A 205 -0.55 -3.07 -7.41
N PHE A 206 0.72 -2.78 -7.72
CA PHE A 206 1.41 -3.36 -8.88
C PHE A 206 1.75 -4.85 -8.70
N GLY A 207 2.19 -5.27 -7.50
CA GLY A 207 2.50 -6.69 -7.25
C GLY A 207 1.31 -7.62 -7.49
N PRO A 208 0.13 -7.34 -6.88
CA PRO A 208 -1.08 -8.10 -7.16
C PRO A 208 -1.65 -7.92 -8.57
N LYS A 209 -1.43 -6.79 -9.25
CA LYS A 209 -1.76 -6.64 -10.68
C LYS A 209 -0.95 -7.59 -11.56
N LEU A 210 0.36 -7.69 -11.28
CA LEU A 210 1.22 -8.67 -11.94
C LEU A 210 0.71 -10.10 -11.69
N PHE A 211 0.36 -10.43 -10.44
CA PHE A 211 -0.24 -11.73 -10.14
C PHE A 211 -1.51 -11.95 -10.96
N ALA A 212 -2.45 -11.02 -10.96
CA ALA A 212 -3.71 -11.14 -11.70
C ALA A 212 -3.47 -11.29 -13.22
N TRP A 213 -2.49 -10.56 -13.76
CA TRP A 213 -2.10 -10.70 -15.16
C TRP A 213 -1.69 -12.13 -15.49
N PHE A 214 -0.80 -12.75 -14.69
CA PHE A 214 -0.37 -14.13 -14.85
C PHE A 214 -1.48 -15.17 -14.55
N ALA A 215 -2.41 -14.83 -13.65
CA ALA A 215 -3.52 -15.71 -13.29
C ALA A 215 -4.68 -15.69 -14.30
N GLY A 216 -4.49 -15.07 -15.47
CA GLY A 216 -5.38 -15.14 -16.61
C GLY A 216 -6.29 -13.91 -16.81
N TRP A 217 -6.21 -12.86 -15.95
CA TRP A 217 -6.90 -11.60 -16.25
C TRP A 217 -6.21 -10.81 -17.36
N GLY A 218 -4.89 -11.05 -17.62
CA GLY A 218 -4.19 -10.41 -18.72
C GLY A 218 -4.20 -8.90 -18.63
N ASP A 219 -4.27 -8.23 -19.78
CA ASP A 219 -4.12 -6.78 -19.88
C ASP A 219 -5.23 -5.99 -19.15
N ILE A 220 -6.41 -6.58 -18.94
CA ILE A 220 -7.49 -5.93 -18.20
C ILE A 220 -7.07 -5.63 -16.74
N ALA A 221 -6.23 -6.50 -16.15
CA ALA A 221 -5.70 -6.28 -14.81
C ALA A 221 -4.81 -5.03 -14.74
N MET A 222 -4.06 -4.74 -15.80
CA MET A 222 -3.17 -3.57 -15.88
C MET A 222 -3.92 -2.29 -16.28
N THR A 223 -4.76 -2.39 -17.30
CA THR A 223 -5.43 -1.23 -17.88
C THR A 223 -6.64 -0.76 -17.09
N GLY A 224 -7.33 -1.69 -16.40
CA GLY A 224 -8.61 -1.40 -15.76
C GLY A 224 -9.71 -1.07 -16.78
N GLY A 225 -9.58 -1.54 -18.03
CA GLY A 225 -10.52 -1.26 -19.12
C GLY A 225 -10.47 0.19 -19.59
N ARG A 226 -9.36 0.91 -19.41
CA ARG A 226 -9.20 2.32 -19.75
C ARG A 226 -8.15 2.50 -20.84
N ASP A 227 -8.27 3.56 -21.66
CA ASP A 227 -7.32 3.92 -22.71
C ASP A 227 -5.94 4.23 -22.16
N ILE A 228 -5.89 4.97 -21.05
CA ILE A 228 -4.65 5.17 -20.27
C ILE A 228 -4.56 4.05 -19.25
N PRO A 229 -3.53 3.17 -19.33
CA PRO A 229 -3.37 2.05 -18.40
C PRO A 229 -3.37 2.50 -16.95
N TYR A 230 -4.34 2.04 -16.16
CA TYR A 230 -4.54 2.54 -14.81
C TYR A 230 -3.39 2.21 -13.85
N PHE A 231 -2.63 1.14 -14.09
CA PHE A 231 -1.51 0.77 -13.21
C PHE A 231 -0.48 1.89 -12.99
N ILE A 232 -0.40 2.84 -13.93
CA ILE A 232 0.52 4.01 -13.85
C ILE A 232 0.14 4.90 -12.67
N VAL A 233 -1.15 5.08 -12.43
CA VAL A 233 -1.66 5.98 -11.37
C VAL A 233 -1.22 5.52 -9.97
N PRO A 234 -1.47 4.27 -9.52
CA PRO A 234 -1.03 3.78 -8.22
C PRO A 234 0.49 3.67 -8.04
N ILE A 235 1.26 3.83 -9.11
CA ILE A 235 2.73 3.92 -9.03
C ILE A 235 3.15 5.37 -8.84
N ILE A 236 2.76 6.26 -9.74
CA ILE A 236 3.29 7.63 -9.79
C ILE A 236 2.64 8.53 -8.74
N ALA A 237 1.30 8.48 -8.62
CA ALA A 237 0.58 9.39 -7.74
C ALA A 237 0.92 9.20 -6.25
N PRO A 238 1.03 7.96 -5.71
CA PRO A 238 1.49 7.76 -4.33
C PRO A 238 2.91 8.27 -4.07
N ILE A 239 3.84 8.15 -5.03
CA ILE A 239 5.21 8.66 -4.87
C ILE A 239 5.18 10.19 -4.75
N VAL A 240 4.44 10.86 -5.63
CA VAL A 240 4.27 12.33 -5.57
C VAL A 240 3.60 12.73 -4.25
N GLY A 241 2.53 12.02 -3.86
CA GLY A 241 1.81 12.28 -2.63
C GLY A 241 2.68 12.09 -1.39
N ALA A 242 3.44 11.00 -1.30
CA ALA A 242 4.33 10.74 -0.18
C ALA A 242 5.41 11.84 -0.05
N CYS A 243 6.01 12.25 -1.16
CA CYS A 243 6.99 13.34 -1.17
C CYS A 243 6.35 14.67 -0.72
N ALA A 244 5.14 14.98 -1.19
CA ALA A 244 4.41 16.18 -0.77
C ALA A 244 4.07 16.15 0.72
N GLY A 245 3.54 15.03 1.24
CA GLY A 245 3.22 14.87 2.66
C GLY A 245 4.44 14.96 3.56
N ALA A 246 5.54 14.34 3.16
CA ALA A 246 6.82 14.44 3.86
C ALA A 246 7.35 15.88 3.89
N ALA A 247 7.28 16.59 2.77
CA ALA A 247 7.69 18.00 2.68
C ALA A 247 6.81 18.89 3.59
N VAL A 248 5.49 18.73 3.52
CA VAL A 248 4.55 19.45 4.38
C VAL A 248 4.88 19.20 5.85
N TYR A 249 5.00 17.95 6.27
CA TYR A 249 5.35 17.66 7.66
C TYR A 249 6.68 18.29 8.05
N ARG A 250 7.74 18.03 7.28
CA ARG A 250 9.09 18.47 7.62
C ARG A 250 9.21 20.00 7.72
N TYR A 251 8.65 20.73 6.74
CA TYR A 251 8.86 22.17 6.63
C TYR A 251 7.81 23.00 7.34
N LEU A 252 6.62 22.48 7.64
CA LEU A 252 5.55 23.22 8.31
C LEU A 252 5.34 22.80 9.77
N ILE A 253 5.59 21.54 10.11
CA ILE A 253 5.36 21.00 11.46
C ILE A 253 6.69 20.68 12.14
N GLY A 254 7.47 19.74 11.59
CA GLY A 254 8.66 19.17 12.22
C GLY A 254 9.72 20.22 12.59
N LYS A 255 9.91 21.26 11.74
CA LYS A 255 10.86 22.35 12.05
C LYS A 255 10.49 23.17 13.28
N ASN A 256 9.23 23.13 13.71
CA ASN A 256 8.73 23.89 14.85
C ASN A 256 8.68 23.06 16.15
N LEU A 257 9.09 21.80 16.10
CA LEU A 257 9.13 20.92 17.27
C LEU A 257 10.35 21.24 18.15
N PRO A 258 10.24 21.05 19.49
CA PRO A 258 11.30 21.43 20.44
C PRO A 258 12.63 20.69 20.26
N CYS A 259 12.61 19.48 19.70
CA CYS A 259 13.80 18.66 19.52
C CYS A 259 13.85 18.12 18.09
N ASN A 260 14.57 18.81 17.23
CA ASN A 260 14.79 18.39 15.85
C ASN A 260 16.11 17.61 15.78
N THR A 261 16.09 16.30 16.10
CA THR A 261 17.27 15.45 16.10
C THR A 261 17.72 15.00 14.70
N CYS A 262 17.02 15.39 13.64
CA CYS A 262 17.57 15.30 12.30
C CYS A 262 18.53 16.46 12.05
N LYS A 263 19.67 16.49 12.72
CA LYS A 263 20.82 17.23 12.22
C LYS A 263 21.16 16.56 10.89
N LEU A 264 20.82 17.22 9.78
CA LEU A 264 21.60 17.05 8.57
C LEU A 264 23.04 17.31 9.05
N GLU A 265 23.83 16.28 9.19
CA GLU A 265 25.27 16.48 9.15
C GLU A 265 25.50 17.21 7.84
N GLU A 266 25.84 18.49 7.97
CA GLU A 266 26.59 19.27 7.00
C GLU A 266 27.98 18.59 6.88
N ASN A 267 27.99 17.37 6.45
CA ASN A 267 29.18 16.73 5.94
C ASN A 267 29.07 16.78 4.43
N GLY A 268 29.73 17.81 4.07
CA GLY A 268 30.10 18.26 2.81
C GLY A 268 30.55 17.19 1.86
N ARG A 269 30.22 17.55 0.65
CA ARG A 269 30.99 17.40 -0.58
C ARG A 269 31.36 15.98 -1.00
#